data_45ef74679daed7a10508ec1b703fac05
#
_entry.id   45ef74679daed7a10508ec1b703fac05
#
_cell.length_a   1.000
_cell.length_b   1.000
_cell.length_c   1.000
_cell.angle_alpha   90.00
_cell.angle_beta   90.00
_cell.angle_gamma   90.00
#
_symmetry.space_group_name_H-M   'P 1'
#
loop_
_entity.id
_entity.type
_entity.pdbx_description
1 polymer ?
#
loop_
_entity_poly.entity_id
_entity_poly.type
_entity_poly.pdbx_seq_one_letter_code
_entity_poly.pdbx_strand_id
1 'polypeptide(L)' 'MTQRNYYEAMIKELDTKIYEQEVVLKNMQDPLHIIEVRYRIAQLAMERQTYRQILRNLL' A
#
# COMPACT_ATOMS: atom_id res chain seq x y z
N MET A 1 18.67 -0.75 -14.10
CA MET A 1 17.76 -0.18 -13.08
C MET A 1 18.48 -0.07 -11.75
N THR A 2 18.41 1.08 -11.11
CA THR A 2 19.03 1.28 -9.80
C THR A 2 18.13 0.72 -8.70
N GLN A 3 18.70 0.46 -7.52
CA GLN A 3 17.91 0.06 -6.36
C GLN A 3 16.86 1.11 -6.03
N ARG A 4 17.24 2.39 -6.13
CA ARG A 4 16.32 3.48 -5.87
C ARG A 4 15.10 3.41 -6.78
N ASN A 5 15.31 3.21 -8.06
CA ASN A 5 14.21 3.13 -9.02
C ASN A 5 13.30 1.94 -8.72
N TYR A 6 13.88 0.83 -8.31
CA TYR A 6 13.11 -0.35 -7.93
C TYR A 6 12.16 -0.05 -6.77
N TYR A 7 12.69 0.57 -5.69
CA TYR A 7 11.87 0.85 -4.53
C TYR A 7 10.83 1.94 -4.80
N GLU A 8 11.17 2.94 -5.61
CA GLU A 8 10.20 3.95 -6.02
C GLU A 8 9.05 3.32 -6.79
N ALA A 9 9.36 2.39 -7.68
CA ALA A 9 8.33 1.68 -8.44
C ALA A 9 7.43 0.84 -7.54
N MET A 10 8.02 0.17 -6.53
CA MET A 10 7.25 -0.63 -5.58
C MET A 10 6.31 0.23 -4.75
N ILE A 11 6.78 1.41 -4.32
CA ILE A 11 5.94 2.34 -3.57
C ILE A 11 4.75 2.79 -4.41
N LYS A 12 5.01 3.11 -5.68
CA LYS A 12 3.96 3.54 -6.60
C LYS A 12 2.90 2.45 -6.80
N GLU A 13 3.36 1.22 -6.95
CA GLU A 13 2.46 0.08 -7.10
C GLU A 13 1.60 -0.12 -5.86
N LEU A 14 2.21 0.01 -4.67
CA LEU A 14 1.47 -0.11 -3.42
C LEU A 14 0.47 1.02 -3.24
N ASP A 15 0.83 2.25 -3.64
CA ASP A 15 -0.12 3.37 -3.62
C ASP A 15 -1.35 3.07 -4.47
N THR A 16 -1.15 2.50 -5.65
CA THR A 16 -2.26 2.12 -6.54
C THR A 16 -3.14 1.06 -5.89
N LYS A 17 -2.51 0.04 -5.31
CA LYS A 17 -3.26 -1.04 -4.65
C LYS A 17 -4.07 -0.52 -3.47
N ILE A 18 -3.48 0.37 -2.67
CA ILE A 18 -4.18 0.97 -1.53
C ILE A 18 -5.39 1.77 -2.04
N TYR A 19 -5.19 2.58 -3.06
CA TYR A 19 -6.27 3.38 -3.63
C TYR A 19 -7.42 2.51 -4.12
N GLU A 20 -7.10 1.42 -4.83
CA GLU A 20 -8.11 0.50 -5.33
C GLU A 20 -8.93 -0.12 -4.19
N GLN A 21 -8.27 -0.50 -3.10
CA GLN A 21 -8.95 -1.06 -1.94
C GLN A 21 -9.81 -0.02 -1.24
N GLU A 22 -9.37 1.23 -1.19
CA GLU A 22 -10.15 2.32 -0.61
C GLU A 22 -11.42 2.58 -1.41
N VAL A 23 -11.34 2.49 -2.74
CA VAL A 23 -12.51 2.64 -3.60
C VAL A 23 -13.50 1.50 -3.35
N VAL A 24 -13.01 0.28 -3.24
CA VAL A 24 -13.86 -0.88 -2.92
C VAL A 24 -14.53 -0.68 -1.57
N LEU A 25 -13.78 -0.19 -0.58
CA LEU A 25 -14.29 0.01 0.78
C LEU A 25 -15.46 0.99 0.80
N LYS A 26 -15.42 2.03 -0.01
CA LYS A 26 -16.49 3.04 -0.05
C LYS A 26 -17.83 2.46 -0.45
N ASN A 27 -17.83 1.37 -1.21
CA ASN A 27 -19.04 0.74 -1.72
C ASN A 27 -19.45 -0.49 -0.93
N MET A 28 -18.72 -0.84 0.12
CA MET A 28 -19.02 -2.00 0.94
C MET A 28 -20.03 -1.68 2.03
N GLN A 29 -20.92 -2.64 2.29
CA GLN A 29 -21.91 -2.53 3.34
C GLN A 29 -21.80 -3.64 4.38
N ASP A 30 -21.20 -4.76 4.02
CA ASP A 30 -21.05 -5.91 4.92
C ASP A 30 -19.93 -5.61 5.94
N PRO A 31 -20.26 -5.58 7.25
CA PRO A 31 -19.27 -5.25 8.29
C PRO A 31 -18.04 -6.16 8.29
N LEU A 32 -18.20 -7.45 8.01
CA LEU A 32 -17.07 -8.38 7.99
C LEU A 32 -16.14 -8.07 6.84
N HIS A 33 -16.67 -7.79 5.66
CA HIS A 33 -15.86 -7.43 4.50
C HIS A 33 -15.15 -6.10 4.71
N ILE A 34 -15.81 -5.15 5.37
CA ILE A 34 -15.21 -3.86 5.69
C ILE A 34 -13.97 -4.06 6.56
N ILE A 35 -14.07 -4.90 7.59
CA ILE A 35 -12.95 -5.19 8.48
C ILE A 35 -11.80 -5.85 7.70
N GLU A 36 -12.11 -6.81 6.85
CA GLU A 36 -11.10 -7.51 6.05
C GLU A 36 -10.37 -6.56 5.10
N VAL A 37 -11.10 -5.68 4.44
CA VAL A 37 -10.48 -4.72 3.50
C VAL A 37 -9.64 -3.70 4.26
N ARG A 38 -10.11 -3.21 5.40
CA ARG A 38 -9.32 -2.29 6.23
C ARG A 38 -8.01 -2.93 6.68
N TYR A 39 -8.07 -4.20 7.06
CA TYR A 39 -6.86 -4.93 7.45
C TYR A 39 -5.88 -5.02 6.29
N ARG A 40 -6.39 -5.32 5.10
CA ARG A 40 -5.55 -5.40 3.89
C ARG A 40 -4.89 -4.07 3.57
N ILE A 41 -5.66 -2.97 3.67
CA ILE A 41 -5.12 -1.63 3.46
C ILE A 41 -4.00 -1.34 4.46
N ALA A 42 -4.21 -1.69 5.73
CA ALA A 42 -3.19 -1.48 6.76
C ALA A 42 -1.91 -2.24 6.45
N GLN A 43 -2.02 -3.49 5.98
CA GLN A 43 -0.84 -4.28 5.61
C GLN A 43 -0.09 -3.66 4.43
N LEU A 44 -0.83 -3.22 3.41
CA LEU A 44 -0.22 -2.57 2.25
C LEU A 44 0.47 -1.27 2.66
N ALA A 45 -0.13 -0.52 3.56
CA ALA A 45 0.46 0.72 4.05
C ALA A 45 1.74 0.45 4.85
N MET A 46 1.80 -0.64 5.61
CA MET A 46 3.00 -1.03 6.33
C MET A 46 4.12 -1.42 5.37
N GLU A 47 3.82 -2.17 4.32
CA GLU A 47 4.80 -2.50 3.30
C GLU A 47 5.33 -1.23 2.63
N ARG A 48 4.44 -0.30 2.29
CA ARG A 48 4.83 0.96 1.68
C ARG A 48 5.79 1.73 2.59
N GLN A 49 5.49 1.76 3.87
CA GLN A 49 6.34 2.46 4.83
C GLN A 49 7.72 1.81 4.91
N THR A 50 7.79 0.50 4.87
CA THR A 50 9.06 -0.22 4.87
C THR A 50 9.90 0.19 3.66
N TYR A 51 9.30 0.20 2.47
CA TYR A 51 10.02 0.61 1.26
C TYR A 51 10.46 2.06 1.33
N ARG A 52 9.64 2.94 1.89
CA ARG A 52 10.02 4.34 2.07
C ARG A 52 11.22 4.49 2.99
N GLN A 53 11.29 3.70 4.06
CA GLN A 53 12.42 3.73 4.97
C GLN A 53 13.68 3.21 4.30
N ILE A 54 13.57 2.13 3.52
CA ILE A 54 14.70 1.61 2.76
C ILE A 54 15.21 2.68 1.79
N LEU A 55 14.29 3.30 1.07
CA LEU A 55 14.65 4.33 0.09
C LEU A 55 15.36 5.51 0.76
N ARG A 56 14.88 5.93 1.93
CA ARG A 56 15.49 7.02 2.70
C ARG A 56 16.93 6.67 3.08
N ASN A 57 17.18 5.41 3.42
CA ASN A 57 18.51 4.97 3.85
C ASN A 57 19.48 4.78 2.68
N LEU A 58 18.98 4.76 1.45
CA LEU A 58 19.83 4.69 0.27
C LEU A 58 20.47 6.03 -0.08
N LEU A 59 20.00 7.09 0.53
CA LEU A 59 20.57 8.44 0.30
C LEU A 59 21.77 8.67 1.24
#